data_dd6ae0dfb66ee3059573c37445e74ac4
#
_entry.id   dd6ae0dfb66ee3059573c37445e74ac4
#
_cell.length_a   1.000
_cell.length_b   1.000
_cell.length_c   1.000
_cell.angle_alpha   90.00
_cell.angle_beta   90.00
_cell.angle_gamma   90.00
#
_symmetry.space_group_name_H-M   'P 1'
#
loop_
_entity.id
_entity.type
_entity.pdbx_description
1 polymer ?
#
loop_
_entity_poly.entity_id
_entity_poly.type
_entity_poly.pdbx_seq_one_letter_code
_entity_poly.pdbx_strand_id
1 'polypeptide(L)'
;IELIASENIVSRAVLEAQGSVMTNKYAEGYPGKRYYGGCEFVDVAENLAIERAKELFGASCAHVQPHSGAQANQAVFFSFLNPGDAFMGLDLACGGHLTHGSPVTRDTHRIDMDEVRDLARKEKPKLIVTGGSAYPRAIDFKAFREIADEVGALFMVDMAHFAGLVAGGAHANPLDHAHVVTTTTHKTLRGPRGGMILTRDEALGKKINSAVFPGLQGGPLMHVIAAKAVAFGEALRPEFKTYAANVVKNAQAMAAALKEEGLDLVSGGTDTHLMLVDLRPKKATGTVTEKALKRAHITCNKNG
;
A
#
# COMPACT_ATOMS: atom_id res chain seq x y z
N ILE A 1 -24.24 -0.49 3.84
CA ILE A 1 -23.16 0.50 3.66
C ILE A 1 -21.86 -0.17 4.05
N GLU A 2 -20.87 -0.16 3.13
CA GLU A 2 -19.54 -0.76 3.35
C GLU A 2 -18.53 0.33 3.66
N LEU A 3 -17.90 0.26 4.85
CA LEU A 3 -16.95 1.26 5.34
C LEU A 3 -15.60 0.65 5.77
N ILE A 4 -15.29 -0.60 5.36
CA ILE A 4 -13.95 -1.16 5.58
C ILE A 4 -12.97 -0.48 4.63
N ALA A 5 -12.06 0.32 5.17
CA ALA A 5 -11.16 1.19 4.40
C ALA A 5 -10.21 0.45 3.45
N SER A 6 -10.02 -0.87 3.65
CA SER A 6 -9.19 -1.74 2.81
C SER A 6 -9.99 -2.50 1.73
N GLU A 7 -11.29 -2.30 1.63
CA GLU A 7 -12.14 -2.94 0.62
C GLU A 7 -12.52 -1.97 -0.50
N ASN A 8 -12.76 -2.52 -1.68
CA ASN A 8 -13.21 -1.78 -2.85
C ASN A 8 -13.95 -2.71 -3.81
N ILE A 9 -14.69 -2.12 -4.75
CA ILE A 9 -15.43 -2.84 -5.76
C ILE A 9 -14.71 -2.68 -7.10
N VAL A 10 -14.22 -3.79 -7.63
CA VAL A 10 -13.51 -3.84 -8.92
C VAL A 10 -14.50 -3.77 -10.09
N SER A 11 -14.01 -3.37 -11.26
CA SER A 11 -14.81 -3.38 -12.49
C SER A 11 -15.06 -4.81 -12.98
N ARG A 12 -16.07 -4.96 -13.84
CA ARG A 12 -16.35 -6.22 -14.53
C ARG A 12 -15.14 -6.68 -15.36
N ALA A 13 -14.45 -5.76 -16.03
CA ALA A 13 -13.26 -6.08 -16.83
C ALA A 13 -12.12 -6.67 -15.99
N VAL A 14 -11.91 -6.17 -14.77
CA VAL A 14 -10.95 -6.75 -13.81
C VAL A 14 -11.37 -8.17 -13.42
N LEU A 15 -12.67 -8.43 -13.17
CA LEU A 15 -13.17 -9.78 -12.85
C LEU A 15 -13.03 -10.74 -14.03
N GLU A 16 -13.30 -10.30 -15.25
CA GLU A 16 -13.14 -11.10 -16.46
C GLU A 16 -11.69 -11.50 -16.70
N ALA A 17 -10.73 -10.57 -16.51
CA ALA A 17 -9.30 -10.86 -16.59
C ALA A 17 -8.88 -11.84 -15.49
N GLN A 18 -9.36 -11.64 -14.26
CA GLN A 18 -9.07 -12.50 -13.11
C GLN A 18 -9.59 -13.94 -13.30
N GLY A 19 -10.75 -14.11 -13.94
CA GLY A 19 -11.35 -15.41 -14.25
C GLY A 19 -10.90 -16.01 -15.58
N SER A 20 -9.87 -15.49 -16.22
CA SER A 20 -9.42 -15.93 -17.56
C SER A 20 -8.63 -17.23 -17.55
N VAL A 21 -8.49 -17.82 -18.75
CA VAL A 21 -7.68 -19.03 -19.00
C VAL A 21 -6.18 -18.85 -18.70
N MET A 22 -5.72 -17.62 -18.46
CA MET A 22 -4.32 -17.34 -18.08
C MET A 22 -3.91 -18.03 -16.78
N THR A 23 -4.85 -18.44 -15.93
CA THR A 23 -4.58 -19.24 -14.73
C THR A 23 -3.92 -20.59 -15.07
N ASN A 24 -4.09 -21.09 -16.29
CA ASN A 24 -3.56 -22.38 -16.72
C ASN A 24 -2.08 -22.32 -17.10
N LYS A 25 -1.51 -21.12 -17.33
CA LYS A 25 -0.13 -20.98 -17.83
C LYS A 25 0.89 -20.89 -16.70
N TYR A 26 1.85 -21.81 -16.72
CA TYR A 26 3.02 -21.78 -15.86
C TYR A 26 4.11 -20.89 -16.50
N ALA A 27 4.53 -19.81 -15.83
CA ALA A 27 5.36 -18.77 -16.44
C ALA A 27 6.51 -18.30 -15.51
N GLU A 28 7.21 -19.22 -14.85
CA GLU A 28 8.39 -18.89 -14.03
C GLU A 28 9.40 -18.06 -14.78
N GLY A 29 10.00 -17.10 -14.11
CA GLY A 29 10.90 -16.12 -14.67
C GLY A 29 10.21 -14.79 -14.96
N TYR A 30 10.74 -14.05 -15.89
CA TYR A 30 10.27 -12.71 -16.29
C TYR A 30 10.02 -12.64 -17.80
N PRO A 31 9.26 -11.65 -18.32
CA PRO A 31 9.04 -11.51 -19.75
C PRO A 31 10.36 -11.59 -20.56
N GLY A 32 10.34 -12.41 -21.61
CA GLY A 32 11.51 -12.67 -22.44
C GLY A 32 12.61 -13.54 -21.80
N LYS A 33 12.46 -13.92 -20.53
CA LYS A 33 13.41 -14.76 -19.76
C LYS A 33 12.66 -15.78 -18.92
N ARG A 34 11.81 -16.58 -19.56
CA ARG A 34 11.00 -17.60 -18.91
C ARG A 34 11.73 -18.95 -18.89
N TYR A 35 11.43 -19.76 -17.88
CA TYR A 35 11.90 -21.14 -17.78
C TYR A 35 11.01 -22.13 -18.56
N TYR A 36 9.82 -21.68 -19.00
CA TYR A 36 8.84 -22.49 -19.73
C TYR A 36 8.60 -21.92 -21.12
N GLY A 37 8.37 -22.78 -22.11
CA GLY A 37 7.93 -22.40 -23.45
C GLY A 37 6.49 -21.93 -23.49
N GLY A 38 6.10 -21.27 -24.57
CA GLY A 38 4.72 -20.81 -24.82
C GLY A 38 4.30 -19.64 -23.92
N CYS A 39 5.25 -18.79 -23.48
CA CYS A 39 4.98 -17.65 -22.62
C CYS A 39 4.83 -16.33 -23.36
N GLU A 40 4.99 -16.31 -24.68
CA GLU A 40 4.95 -15.10 -25.52
C GLU A 40 3.66 -14.30 -25.35
N PHE A 41 2.51 -14.97 -25.15
CA PHE A 41 1.23 -14.30 -24.95
C PHE A 41 1.05 -13.74 -23.53
N VAL A 42 1.48 -14.49 -22.51
CA VAL A 42 1.42 -13.99 -21.11
C VAL A 42 2.45 -12.90 -20.84
N ASP A 43 3.56 -12.90 -21.61
CA ASP A 43 4.55 -11.81 -21.58
C ASP A 43 3.92 -10.48 -22.01
N VAL A 44 3.00 -10.48 -22.97
CA VAL A 44 2.25 -9.28 -23.35
C VAL A 44 1.47 -8.70 -22.16
N ALA A 45 0.77 -9.57 -21.42
CA ALA A 45 -0.01 -9.14 -20.26
C ALA A 45 0.87 -8.60 -19.15
N GLU A 46 2.00 -9.26 -18.84
CA GLU A 46 2.91 -8.81 -17.79
C GLU A 46 3.64 -7.52 -18.18
N ASN A 47 4.13 -7.40 -19.41
CA ASN A 47 4.74 -6.17 -19.90
C ASN A 47 3.75 -5.00 -19.84
N LEU A 48 2.49 -5.22 -20.23
CA LEU A 48 1.45 -4.20 -20.16
C LEU A 48 1.18 -3.76 -18.71
N ALA A 49 1.17 -4.68 -17.75
CA ALA A 49 1.04 -4.35 -16.33
C ALA A 49 2.24 -3.54 -15.84
N ILE A 50 3.46 -3.93 -16.21
CA ILE A 50 4.70 -3.24 -15.84
C ILE A 50 4.71 -1.81 -16.39
N GLU A 51 4.46 -1.63 -17.69
CA GLU A 51 4.51 -0.31 -18.33
C GLU A 51 3.44 0.63 -17.78
N ARG A 52 2.21 0.15 -17.59
CA ARG A 52 1.14 0.94 -16.99
C ARG A 52 1.44 1.32 -15.53
N ALA A 53 2.04 0.42 -14.75
CA ALA A 53 2.46 0.73 -13.38
C ALA A 53 3.56 1.79 -13.36
N LYS A 54 4.54 1.69 -14.27
CA LYS A 54 5.61 2.70 -14.43
C LYS A 54 5.03 4.07 -14.80
N GLU A 55 4.14 4.13 -15.77
CA GLU A 55 3.46 5.36 -16.19
C GLU A 55 2.64 5.96 -15.05
N LEU A 56 1.84 5.13 -14.36
CA LEU A 56 0.91 5.57 -13.32
C LEU A 56 1.62 6.21 -12.11
N PHE A 57 2.79 5.70 -11.73
CA PHE A 57 3.52 6.14 -10.54
C PHE A 57 4.83 6.87 -10.82
N GLY A 58 5.25 6.97 -12.08
CA GLY A 58 6.55 7.58 -12.45
C GLY A 58 7.74 6.74 -11.98
N ALA A 59 7.63 5.41 -12.03
CA ALA A 59 8.68 4.48 -11.65
C ALA A 59 9.56 4.11 -12.86
N SER A 60 10.86 3.82 -12.62
CA SER A 60 11.74 3.22 -13.63
C SER A 60 11.59 1.70 -13.67
N CYS A 61 11.34 1.08 -12.52
CA CYS A 61 11.12 -0.35 -12.36
C CYS A 61 9.80 -0.63 -11.63
N ALA A 62 9.04 -1.61 -12.13
CA ALA A 62 7.82 -2.10 -11.51
C ALA A 62 7.82 -3.63 -11.50
N HIS A 63 7.60 -4.22 -10.31
CA HIS A 63 7.52 -5.66 -10.10
C HIS A 63 6.07 -6.02 -9.80
N VAL A 64 5.38 -6.62 -10.76
CA VAL A 64 3.94 -6.91 -10.68
C VAL A 64 3.61 -8.33 -10.26
N GLN A 65 4.63 -9.18 -10.06
CA GLN A 65 4.45 -10.59 -9.67
C GLN A 65 4.11 -10.83 -8.19
N PRO A 66 4.43 -9.97 -7.20
CA PRO A 66 4.07 -10.28 -5.81
C PRO A 66 2.60 -10.65 -5.65
N HIS A 67 2.35 -11.80 -4.99
CA HIS A 67 0.99 -12.33 -4.79
C HIS A 67 0.19 -11.51 -3.77
N SER A 68 0.87 -10.81 -2.86
CA SER A 68 0.27 -9.95 -1.84
C SER A 68 1.19 -8.79 -1.46
N GLY A 69 0.64 -7.79 -0.74
CA GLY A 69 1.45 -6.72 -0.14
C GLY A 69 2.47 -7.26 0.87
N ALA A 70 2.11 -8.28 1.65
CA ALA A 70 3.04 -8.92 2.59
C ALA A 70 4.25 -9.53 1.87
N GLN A 71 4.05 -10.23 0.75
CA GLN A 71 5.15 -10.78 -0.04
C GLN A 71 5.96 -9.69 -0.75
N ALA A 72 5.32 -8.59 -1.17
CA ALA A 72 6.04 -7.42 -1.68
C ALA A 72 6.99 -6.84 -0.60
N ASN A 73 6.50 -6.67 0.65
CA ASN A 73 7.32 -6.21 1.76
C ASN A 73 8.45 -7.20 2.08
N GLN A 74 8.14 -8.50 2.13
CA GLN A 74 9.14 -9.54 2.36
C GLN A 74 10.24 -9.54 1.29
N ALA A 75 9.89 -9.36 0.00
CA ALA A 75 10.87 -9.28 -1.08
C ALA A 75 11.85 -8.12 -0.88
N VAL A 76 11.36 -6.95 -0.42
CA VAL A 76 12.22 -5.81 -0.08
C VAL A 76 13.11 -6.16 1.12
N PHE A 77 12.56 -6.75 2.19
CA PHE A 77 13.36 -7.15 3.35
C PHE A 77 14.44 -8.18 2.96
N PHE A 78 14.09 -9.19 2.19
CA PHE A 78 15.03 -10.19 1.67
C PHE A 78 16.13 -9.59 0.78
N SER A 79 15.81 -8.51 0.06
CA SER A 79 16.79 -7.84 -0.81
C SER A 79 17.84 -7.06 -0.03
N PHE A 80 17.50 -6.52 1.14
CA PHE A 80 18.30 -5.47 1.78
C PHE A 80 18.69 -5.74 3.22
N LEU A 81 18.06 -6.73 3.88
CA LEU A 81 18.32 -7.07 5.27
C LEU A 81 18.88 -8.49 5.39
N ASN A 82 19.84 -8.68 6.29
CA ASN A 82 20.29 -9.99 6.74
C ASN A 82 19.65 -10.31 8.10
N PRO A 83 19.59 -11.59 8.50
CA PRO A 83 19.19 -11.96 9.86
C PRO A 83 19.98 -11.21 10.90
N GLY A 84 19.30 -10.52 11.82
CA GLY A 84 19.91 -9.68 12.86
C GLY A 84 20.05 -8.20 12.50
N ASP A 85 19.81 -7.80 11.26
CA ASP A 85 19.78 -6.38 10.89
C ASP A 85 18.53 -5.68 11.48
N ALA A 86 18.75 -4.48 12.04
CA ALA A 86 17.66 -3.67 12.55
C ALA A 86 16.92 -2.93 11.41
N PHE A 87 15.60 -2.89 11.50
CA PHE A 87 14.78 -1.96 10.73
C PHE A 87 13.79 -1.22 11.64
N MET A 88 13.32 -0.08 11.21
CA MET A 88 12.39 0.77 11.94
C MET A 88 11.12 0.99 11.13
N GLY A 89 9.96 0.92 11.79
CA GLY A 89 8.68 1.15 11.15
C GLY A 89 7.57 1.44 12.15
N LEU A 90 6.39 1.81 11.66
CA LEU A 90 5.23 2.16 12.48
C LEU A 90 4.60 0.89 13.08
N ASP A 91 4.43 0.85 14.40
CA ASP A 91 3.77 -0.25 15.10
C ASP A 91 2.28 -0.40 14.67
N LEU A 92 1.78 -1.62 14.73
CA LEU A 92 0.38 -1.95 14.45
C LEU A 92 -0.58 -1.14 15.34
N ALA A 93 -0.28 -1.02 16.63
CA ALA A 93 -1.07 -0.24 17.59
C ALA A 93 -1.12 1.27 17.27
N CYS A 94 -0.16 1.76 16.50
CA CYS A 94 -0.07 3.14 16.05
C CYS A 94 -0.53 3.34 14.59
N GLY A 95 -1.20 2.35 14.02
CA GLY A 95 -1.74 2.40 12.66
C GLY A 95 -0.82 1.86 11.57
N GLY A 96 0.32 1.23 11.91
CA GLY A 96 1.19 0.52 10.98
C GLY A 96 0.58 -0.77 10.46
N HIS A 97 1.30 -1.47 9.60
CA HIS A 97 0.94 -2.80 9.12
C HIS A 97 1.66 -3.88 9.94
N LEU A 98 1.12 -5.10 9.99
CA LEU A 98 1.71 -6.25 10.68
C LEU A 98 3.18 -6.52 10.34
N THR A 99 3.64 -6.07 9.17
CA THR A 99 5.02 -6.23 8.70
C THR A 99 5.95 -5.06 9.03
N HIS A 100 5.48 -3.99 9.74
CA HIS A 100 6.27 -2.78 9.96
C HIS A 100 6.96 -2.73 11.33
N GLY A 101 6.28 -2.74 12.44
CA GLY A 101 6.76 -2.87 13.83
C GLY A 101 7.63 -1.78 14.48
N SER A 102 7.12 -0.66 15.02
CA SER A 102 7.64 0.14 16.15
C SER A 102 6.72 1.31 16.54
N PRO A 103 6.73 1.84 17.80
CA PRO A 103 5.74 2.78 18.32
C PRO A 103 5.95 4.24 17.91
N VAL A 104 4.85 5.01 17.86
CA VAL A 104 4.81 6.46 17.68
C VAL A 104 3.81 7.12 18.63
N THR A 105 4.14 8.34 19.05
CA THR A 105 3.50 9.26 19.99
C THR A 105 2.08 8.98 20.48
N ARG A 106 1.93 8.95 21.81
CA ARG A 106 0.68 8.65 22.51
C ARG A 106 -0.32 9.81 22.59
N ASP A 107 0.16 11.07 22.56
CA ASP A 107 -0.68 12.21 22.91
C ASP A 107 -1.40 12.87 21.72
N THR A 108 -0.75 12.99 20.57
CA THR A 108 -1.33 13.63 19.37
C THR A 108 -1.86 12.66 18.34
N HIS A 109 -1.52 11.38 18.46
CA HIS A 109 -1.76 10.35 17.43
C HIS A 109 -1.22 10.74 16.05
N ARG A 110 -0.15 11.53 16.03
CA ARG A 110 0.58 11.92 14.82
C ARG A 110 2.03 11.47 14.91
N ILE A 111 2.65 11.24 13.76
CA ILE A 111 4.06 10.92 13.67
C ILE A 111 4.86 12.14 14.11
N ASP A 112 5.71 11.97 15.13
CA ASP A 112 6.66 12.97 15.60
C ASP A 112 8.01 12.76 14.92
N MET A 113 8.39 13.69 14.05
CA MET A 113 9.59 13.54 13.24
C MET A 113 10.88 13.72 14.05
N ASP A 114 10.83 14.41 15.17
CA ASP A 114 11.99 14.54 16.07
C ASP A 114 12.23 13.23 16.82
N GLU A 115 11.17 12.61 17.34
CA GLU A 115 11.26 11.28 17.95
C GLU A 115 11.74 10.21 16.95
N VAL A 116 11.25 10.26 15.70
CA VAL A 116 11.71 9.35 14.61
C VAL A 116 13.21 9.55 14.36
N ARG A 117 13.69 10.80 14.31
CA ARG A 117 15.10 11.12 14.07
C ARG A 117 15.99 10.64 15.22
N ASP A 118 15.59 10.91 16.46
CA ASP A 118 16.35 10.49 17.65
C ASP A 118 16.44 8.97 17.76
N LEU A 119 15.34 8.27 17.48
CA LEU A 119 15.32 6.81 17.43
C LEU A 119 16.19 6.26 16.30
N ALA A 120 16.13 6.85 15.11
CA ALA A 120 16.97 6.44 13.98
C ALA A 120 18.47 6.62 14.27
N ARG A 121 18.85 7.73 14.89
CA ARG A 121 20.26 7.98 15.33
C ARG A 121 20.74 6.98 16.37
N LYS A 122 19.87 6.63 17.31
CA LYS A 122 20.17 5.69 18.39
C LYS A 122 20.31 4.26 17.87
N GLU A 123 19.33 3.78 17.12
CA GLU A 123 19.22 2.37 16.72
C GLU A 123 19.92 2.06 15.39
N LYS A 124 20.24 3.08 14.57
CA LYS A 124 20.94 2.98 13.27
C LYS A 124 20.38 1.87 12.39
N PRO A 125 19.08 1.88 12.08
CA PRO A 125 18.45 0.84 11.27
C PRO A 125 19.03 0.83 9.85
N LYS A 126 19.05 -0.32 9.20
CA LYS A 126 19.39 -0.42 7.77
C LYS A 126 18.26 -0.06 6.84
N LEU A 127 17.02 -0.14 7.33
CA LEU A 127 15.81 0.17 6.59
C LEU A 127 14.84 0.93 7.49
N ILE A 128 14.31 2.04 6.98
CA ILE A 128 13.18 2.75 7.59
C ILE A 128 11.96 2.52 6.72
N VAL A 129 10.87 2.02 7.34
CA VAL A 129 9.59 1.73 6.67
C VAL A 129 8.54 2.69 7.19
N THR A 130 7.85 3.38 6.30
CA THR A 130 6.65 4.14 6.64
C THR A 130 5.45 3.74 5.76
N GLY A 131 4.29 4.15 6.18
CA GLY A 131 3.00 3.77 5.60
C GLY A 131 2.06 3.37 6.73
N GLY A 132 0.80 3.16 6.46
CA GLY A 132 -0.13 2.85 7.54
C GLY A 132 -1.39 2.16 7.06
N SER A 133 -1.86 1.21 7.87
CA SER A 133 -3.15 0.54 7.69
C SER A 133 -4.30 1.33 8.33
N ALA A 134 -3.99 2.11 9.37
CA ALA A 134 -4.95 2.87 10.15
C ALA A 134 -4.42 4.28 10.53
N TYR A 135 -3.57 4.87 9.69
CA TYR A 135 -3.07 6.22 9.89
C TYR A 135 -3.79 7.20 8.93
N PRO A 136 -4.63 8.13 9.46
CA PRO A 136 -5.51 8.94 8.62
C PRO A 136 -4.87 10.21 8.07
N ARG A 137 -3.63 10.53 8.44
CA ARG A 137 -2.97 11.79 8.07
C ARG A 137 -1.96 11.62 6.94
N ALA A 138 -1.68 12.71 6.25
CA ALA A 138 -0.56 12.77 5.31
C ALA A 138 0.76 12.49 6.03
N ILE A 139 1.65 11.78 5.33
CA ILE A 139 2.98 11.42 5.82
C ILE A 139 3.99 12.33 5.14
N ASP A 140 4.91 12.91 5.91
CA ASP A 140 6.01 13.71 5.37
C ASP A 140 7.14 12.80 4.86
N PHE A 141 7.02 12.34 3.62
CA PHE A 141 8.00 11.47 2.99
C PHE A 141 9.38 12.13 2.85
N LYS A 142 9.42 13.47 2.70
CA LYS A 142 10.67 14.21 2.60
C LYS A 142 11.46 14.16 3.90
N ALA A 143 10.79 14.44 5.02
CA ALA A 143 11.42 14.38 6.34
C ALA A 143 11.91 12.96 6.68
N PHE A 144 11.12 11.91 6.34
CA PHE A 144 11.59 10.54 6.49
C PHE A 144 12.81 10.22 5.64
N ARG A 145 12.87 10.73 4.39
CA ARG A 145 14.03 10.55 3.52
C ARG A 145 15.28 11.22 4.09
N GLU A 146 15.16 12.44 4.59
CA GLU A 146 16.27 13.16 5.21
C GLU A 146 16.82 12.40 6.43
N ILE A 147 15.94 11.84 7.27
CA ILE A 147 16.35 11.00 8.40
C ILE A 147 17.04 9.72 7.94
N ALA A 148 16.50 9.05 6.91
CA ALA A 148 17.10 7.83 6.37
C ALA A 148 18.52 8.09 5.83
N ASP A 149 18.69 9.17 5.06
CA ASP A 149 19.99 9.57 4.53
C ASP A 149 20.99 9.92 5.65
N GLU A 150 20.53 10.58 6.71
CA GLU A 150 21.35 10.94 7.87
C GLU A 150 21.97 9.72 8.56
N VAL A 151 21.25 8.62 8.64
CA VAL A 151 21.73 7.39 9.31
C VAL A 151 22.23 6.32 8.35
N GLY A 152 22.20 6.59 7.04
CA GLY A 152 22.62 5.66 5.99
C GLY A 152 21.65 4.50 5.77
N ALA A 153 20.37 4.68 6.11
CA ALA A 153 19.32 3.68 5.92
C ALA A 153 18.69 3.78 4.53
N LEU A 154 18.17 2.66 4.02
CA LEU A 154 17.20 2.70 2.93
C LEU A 154 15.84 3.18 3.44
N PHE A 155 15.12 3.93 2.61
CA PHE A 155 13.77 4.39 2.91
C PHE A 155 12.74 3.68 2.03
N MET A 156 11.82 2.97 2.66
CA MET A 156 10.72 2.24 2.03
C MET A 156 9.38 2.84 2.45
N VAL A 157 8.46 2.97 1.50
CA VAL A 157 7.07 3.35 1.78
C VAL A 157 6.13 2.23 1.35
N ASP A 158 5.31 1.75 2.28
CA ASP A 158 4.15 0.91 1.97
C ASP A 158 2.92 1.79 1.77
N MET A 159 2.57 2.04 0.51
CA MET A 159 1.41 2.87 0.15
C MET A 159 0.13 2.06 -0.08
N ALA A 160 0.06 0.83 0.41
CA ALA A 160 -1.06 -0.08 0.11
C ALA A 160 -2.44 0.54 0.29
N HIS A 161 -2.65 1.32 1.36
CA HIS A 161 -3.95 1.94 1.62
C HIS A 161 -4.27 3.10 0.68
N PHE A 162 -3.30 3.91 0.32
CA PHE A 162 -3.50 5.16 -0.41
C PHE A 162 -2.97 5.15 -1.85
N ALA A 163 -2.54 4.00 -2.39
CA ALA A 163 -1.99 3.90 -3.75
C ALA A 163 -2.94 4.43 -4.83
N GLY A 164 -4.24 4.23 -4.70
CA GLY A 164 -5.23 4.81 -5.61
C GLY A 164 -5.34 6.32 -5.51
N LEU A 165 -5.11 6.89 -4.32
CA LEU A 165 -5.07 8.35 -4.15
C LEU A 165 -3.82 8.95 -4.79
N VAL A 166 -2.68 8.26 -4.70
CA VAL A 166 -1.43 8.64 -5.41
C VAL A 166 -1.66 8.59 -6.91
N ALA A 167 -2.19 7.47 -7.43
CA ALA A 167 -2.48 7.29 -8.85
C ALA A 167 -3.43 8.35 -9.41
N GLY A 168 -4.43 8.75 -8.62
CA GLY A 168 -5.39 9.80 -8.99
C GLY A 168 -4.93 11.23 -8.68
N GLY A 169 -3.71 11.43 -8.15
CA GLY A 169 -3.17 12.74 -7.82
C GLY A 169 -3.80 13.43 -6.60
N ALA A 170 -4.51 12.67 -5.76
CA ALA A 170 -5.13 13.16 -4.52
C ALA A 170 -4.24 12.95 -3.27
N HIS A 171 -3.05 12.39 -3.43
CA HIS A 171 -2.04 12.20 -2.38
C HIS A 171 -0.64 12.36 -2.97
N ALA A 172 0.32 12.82 -2.16
CA ALA A 172 1.72 12.95 -2.57
C ALA A 172 2.28 11.57 -3.00
N ASN A 173 3.11 11.58 -4.05
CA ASN A 173 3.75 10.37 -4.54
C ASN A 173 4.99 10.03 -3.69
N PRO A 174 5.01 8.91 -2.97
CA PRO A 174 6.15 8.54 -2.15
C PRO A 174 7.43 8.27 -2.95
N LEU A 175 7.33 7.92 -4.25
CA LEU A 175 8.50 7.69 -5.11
C LEU A 175 9.34 8.95 -5.34
N ASP A 176 8.84 10.14 -5.01
CA ASP A 176 9.63 11.37 -5.07
C ASP A 176 10.72 11.41 -3.99
N HIS A 177 10.58 10.59 -2.94
CA HIS A 177 11.48 10.55 -1.80
C HIS A 177 11.94 9.14 -1.43
N ALA A 178 11.11 8.12 -1.56
CA ALA A 178 11.45 6.76 -1.17
C ALA A 178 12.41 6.08 -2.16
N HIS A 179 13.30 5.24 -1.65
CA HIS A 179 14.13 4.35 -2.47
C HIS A 179 13.32 3.22 -3.09
N VAL A 180 12.38 2.66 -2.32
CA VAL A 180 11.48 1.58 -2.73
C VAL A 180 10.08 1.86 -2.20
N VAL A 181 9.08 1.60 -3.02
CA VAL A 181 7.67 1.69 -2.65
C VAL A 181 7.00 0.35 -2.87
N THR A 182 6.28 -0.13 -1.87
CA THR A 182 5.43 -1.31 -1.99
C THR A 182 3.96 -0.92 -1.94
N THR A 183 3.11 -1.75 -2.48
CA THR A 183 1.66 -1.56 -2.41
C THR A 183 0.90 -2.86 -2.60
N THR A 184 -0.35 -2.87 -2.17
CA THR A 184 -1.38 -3.77 -2.68
C THR A 184 -2.08 -3.15 -3.88
N THR A 185 -2.75 -3.98 -4.67
CA THR A 185 -3.46 -3.52 -5.87
C THR A 185 -4.98 -3.41 -5.71
N HIS A 186 -5.52 -3.89 -4.57
CA HIS A 186 -6.97 -4.12 -4.37
C HIS A 186 -7.68 -3.17 -3.40
N LYS A 187 -6.97 -2.15 -2.86
CA LYS A 187 -7.57 -1.16 -1.95
C LYS A 187 -8.04 0.07 -2.73
N THR A 188 -7.58 1.27 -2.41
CA THR A 188 -7.95 2.48 -3.17
C THR A 188 -7.59 2.41 -4.65
N LEU A 189 -6.59 1.60 -5.03
CA LEU A 189 -6.21 1.39 -6.45
C LEU A 189 -7.25 0.59 -7.25
N ARG A 190 -8.20 -0.06 -6.58
CA ARG A 190 -9.37 -0.70 -7.19
C ARG A 190 -9.06 -1.81 -8.20
N GLY A 191 -7.96 -2.54 -7.97
CA GLY A 191 -7.55 -3.68 -8.79
C GLY A 191 -7.79 -5.04 -8.15
N PRO A 192 -7.27 -6.13 -8.73
CA PRO A 192 -7.33 -7.47 -8.16
C PRO A 192 -6.50 -7.56 -6.89
N ARG A 193 -6.76 -8.57 -6.04
CA ARG A 193 -5.92 -8.85 -4.89
C ARG A 193 -4.53 -9.26 -5.34
N GLY A 194 -3.52 -8.56 -4.85
CA GLY A 194 -2.12 -8.76 -5.20
C GLY A 194 -1.23 -7.68 -4.60
N GLY A 195 0.08 -7.78 -4.83
CA GLY A 195 1.09 -6.81 -4.45
C GLY A 195 1.86 -6.27 -5.65
N MET A 196 2.61 -5.20 -5.42
CA MET A 196 3.49 -4.58 -6.39
C MET A 196 4.65 -3.87 -5.68
N ILE A 197 5.81 -3.81 -6.33
CA ILE A 197 6.98 -3.07 -5.84
C ILE A 197 7.45 -2.12 -6.92
N LEU A 198 7.77 -0.90 -6.54
CA LEU A 198 8.18 0.18 -7.43
C LEU A 198 9.48 0.80 -6.95
N THR A 199 10.36 1.17 -7.87
CA THR A 199 11.56 1.96 -7.59
C THR A 199 11.99 2.77 -8.82
N ARG A 200 12.73 3.85 -8.60
CA ARG A 200 13.40 4.60 -9.68
C ARG A 200 14.86 4.16 -9.87
N ASP A 201 15.37 3.30 -9.00
CA ASP A 201 16.74 2.78 -9.05
C ASP A 201 16.78 1.40 -9.71
N GLU A 202 17.42 1.30 -10.86
CA GLU A 202 17.53 0.04 -11.60
C GLU A 202 18.35 -1.03 -10.87
N ALA A 203 19.34 -0.63 -10.06
CA ALA A 203 20.16 -1.58 -9.31
C ALA A 203 19.34 -2.21 -8.16
N LEU A 204 18.53 -1.40 -7.46
CA LEU A 204 17.57 -1.90 -6.49
C LEU A 204 16.51 -2.79 -7.17
N GLY A 205 16.01 -2.38 -8.34
CA GLY A 205 15.06 -3.15 -9.13
C GLY A 205 15.57 -4.55 -9.46
N LYS A 206 16.84 -4.69 -9.88
CA LYS A 206 17.45 -6.00 -10.18
C LYS A 206 17.56 -6.90 -8.95
N LYS A 207 17.92 -6.35 -7.78
CA LYS A 207 17.97 -7.12 -6.52
C LYS A 207 16.58 -7.60 -6.12
N ILE A 208 15.57 -6.75 -6.23
CA ILE A 208 14.18 -7.07 -5.92
C ILE A 208 13.65 -8.16 -6.86
N ASN A 209 13.97 -8.13 -8.16
CA ASN A 209 13.62 -9.21 -9.08
C ASN A 209 14.09 -10.57 -8.56
N SER A 210 15.36 -10.69 -8.16
CA SER A 210 15.93 -11.93 -7.64
C SER A 210 15.29 -12.37 -6.32
N ALA A 211 14.88 -11.43 -5.48
CA ALA A 211 14.20 -11.72 -4.22
C ALA A 211 12.75 -12.19 -4.45
N VAL A 212 12.04 -11.64 -5.43
CA VAL A 212 10.71 -12.11 -5.81
C VAL A 212 10.79 -13.49 -6.44
N PHE A 213 11.54 -13.62 -7.53
CA PHE A 213 11.75 -14.91 -8.21
C PHE A 213 13.25 -15.13 -8.47
N PRO A 214 13.82 -16.28 -8.05
CA PRO A 214 13.18 -17.41 -7.37
C PRO A 214 13.18 -17.32 -5.83
N GLY A 215 13.52 -16.16 -5.25
CA GLY A 215 13.75 -16.01 -3.80
C GLY A 215 12.54 -16.38 -2.93
N LEU A 216 11.38 -15.83 -3.21
CA LEU A 216 10.15 -16.01 -2.42
C LEU A 216 9.03 -16.73 -3.16
N GLN A 217 8.98 -16.61 -4.48
CA GLN A 217 7.89 -17.11 -5.30
C GLN A 217 8.43 -17.97 -6.43
N GLY A 218 7.59 -18.93 -6.90
CA GLY A 218 7.77 -19.70 -8.13
C GLY A 218 6.92 -19.10 -9.26
N GLY A 219 6.02 -19.92 -9.83
CA GLY A 219 5.16 -19.50 -10.94
C GLY A 219 4.28 -18.30 -10.59
N PRO A 220 4.31 -17.22 -11.37
CA PRO A 220 3.46 -16.06 -11.17
C PRO A 220 2.00 -16.35 -11.51
N LEU A 221 1.08 -15.62 -10.89
CA LEU A 221 -0.36 -15.73 -11.14
C LEU A 221 -0.73 -14.87 -12.35
N MET A 222 -0.62 -15.43 -13.57
CA MET A 222 -0.76 -14.67 -14.81
C MET A 222 -2.15 -14.06 -15.00
N HIS A 223 -3.22 -14.71 -14.54
CA HIS A 223 -4.57 -14.17 -14.51
C HIS A 223 -4.68 -12.92 -13.58
N VAL A 224 -3.97 -12.92 -12.44
CA VAL A 224 -3.92 -11.75 -11.56
C VAL A 224 -3.12 -10.63 -12.19
N ILE A 225 -2.00 -10.93 -12.86
CA ILE A 225 -1.18 -9.94 -13.56
C ILE A 225 -1.97 -9.30 -14.72
N ALA A 226 -2.72 -10.08 -15.48
CA ALA A 226 -3.63 -9.57 -16.50
C ALA A 226 -4.69 -8.62 -15.90
N ALA A 227 -5.28 -9.01 -14.78
CA ALA A 227 -6.23 -8.16 -14.05
C ALA A 227 -5.59 -6.88 -13.49
N LYS A 228 -4.32 -6.93 -13.06
CA LYS A 228 -3.53 -5.72 -12.69
C LYS A 228 -3.36 -4.81 -13.92
N ALA A 229 -3.02 -5.37 -15.09
CA ALA A 229 -2.89 -4.58 -16.32
C ALA A 229 -4.18 -3.85 -16.68
N VAL A 230 -5.34 -4.51 -16.52
CA VAL A 230 -6.66 -3.89 -16.74
C VAL A 230 -6.90 -2.76 -15.74
N ALA A 231 -6.72 -3.02 -14.45
CA ALA A 231 -6.94 -2.05 -13.38
C ALA A 231 -6.04 -0.81 -13.52
N PHE A 232 -4.77 -1.00 -13.87
CA PHE A 232 -3.85 0.12 -14.10
C PHE A 232 -4.24 0.93 -15.34
N GLY A 233 -4.74 0.29 -16.39
CA GLY A 233 -5.31 0.98 -17.54
C GLY A 233 -6.55 1.80 -17.19
N GLU A 234 -7.40 1.33 -16.28
CA GLU A 234 -8.52 2.12 -15.75
C GLU A 234 -8.03 3.30 -14.90
N ALA A 235 -6.99 3.08 -14.08
CA ALA A 235 -6.42 4.12 -13.21
C ALA A 235 -5.69 5.24 -13.98
N LEU A 236 -5.23 4.98 -15.21
CA LEU A 236 -4.65 5.98 -16.11
C LEU A 236 -5.69 6.90 -16.75
N ARG A 237 -6.99 6.55 -16.70
CA ARG A 237 -8.04 7.37 -17.29
C ARG A 237 -8.34 8.62 -16.46
N PRO A 238 -8.77 9.73 -17.09
CA PRO A 238 -9.09 10.97 -16.38
C PRO A 238 -10.15 10.81 -15.27
N GLU A 239 -11.11 9.92 -15.46
CA GLU A 239 -12.18 9.64 -14.50
C GLU A 239 -11.65 9.12 -13.17
N PHE A 240 -10.50 8.46 -13.16
CA PHE A 240 -9.88 7.97 -11.94
C PHE A 240 -9.38 9.10 -11.03
N LYS A 241 -8.97 10.23 -11.62
CA LYS A 241 -8.62 11.45 -10.85
C LYS A 241 -9.84 11.99 -10.12
N THR A 242 -10.98 12.03 -10.79
CA THR A 242 -12.25 12.43 -10.18
C THR A 242 -12.67 11.48 -9.07
N TYR A 243 -12.52 10.17 -9.29
CA TYR A 243 -12.77 9.16 -8.27
C TYR A 243 -11.90 9.40 -7.03
N ALA A 244 -10.58 9.52 -7.17
CA ALA A 244 -9.66 9.72 -6.05
C ALA A 244 -9.96 11.00 -5.27
N ALA A 245 -10.23 12.10 -5.96
CA ALA A 245 -10.61 13.35 -5.33
C ALA A 245 -11.94 13.25 -4.54
N ASN A 246 -12.94 12.56 -5.11
CA ASN A 246 -14.22 12.34 -4.43
C ASN A 246 -14.09 11.43 -3.21
N VAL A 247 -13.22 10.42 -3.25
CA VAL A 247 -12.94 9.56 -2.08
C VAL A 247 -12.47 10.40 -0.90
N VAL A 248 -11.50 11.30 -1.10
CA VAL A 248 -10.99 12.18 -0.04
C VAL A 248 -12.07 13.15 0.44
N LYS A 249 -12.81 13.80 -0.48
CA LYS A 249 -13.90 14.71 -0.13
C LYS A 249 -15.00 14.03 0.69
N ASN A 250 -15.39 12.83 0.30
CA ASN A 250 -16.40 12.06 1.02
C ASN A 250 -15.92 11.66 2.42
N ALA A 251 -14.65 11.26 2.56
CA ALA A 251 -14.08 10.98 3.88
C ALA A 251 -14.05 12.21 4.78
N GLN A 252 -13.68 13.38 4.23
CA GLN A 252 -13.69 14.64 4.98
C GLN A 252 -15.09 15.09 5.36
N ALA A 253 -16.07 14.95 4.47
CA ALA A 253 -17.47 15.28 4.77
C ALA A 253 -18.04 14.36 5.87
N MET A 254 -17.76 13.05 5.79
CA MET A 254 -18.15 12.11 6.84
C MET A 254 -17.47 12.44 8.18
N ALA A 255 -16.18 12.79 8.15
CA ALA A 255 -15.44 13.19 9.34
C ALA A 255 -16.03 14.44 10.00
N ALA A 256 -16.45 15.42 9.22
CA ALA A 256 -17.10 16.63 9.73
C ALA A 256 -18.46 16.30 10.38
N ALA A 257 -19.31 15.53 9.69
CA ALA A 257 -20.61 15.14 10.21
C ALA A 257 -20.50 14.32 11.53
N LEU A 258 -19.56 13.40 11.62
CA LEU A 258 -19.31 12.63 12.85
C LEU A 258 -18.90 13.54 14.03
N LYS A 259 -18.10 14.57 13.77
CA LYS A 259 -17.73 15.56 14.79
C LYS A 259 -18.91 16.42 15.22
N GLU A 260 -19.76 16.85 14.30
CA GLU A 260 -21.00 17.58 14.60
C GLU A 260 -21.94 16.78 15.48
N GLU A 261 -21.97 15.44 15.31
CA GLU A 261 -22.72 14.50 16.16
C GLU A 261 -22.01 14.16 17.49
N GLY A 262 -20.93 14.86 17.81
CA GLY A 262 -20.21 14.74 19.07
C GLY A 262 -19.37 13.48 19.21
N LEU A 263 -18.80 13.00 18.09
CA LEU A 263 -17.78 11.96 18.06
C LEU A 263 -16.41 12.57 17.86
N ASP A 264 -15.41 12.06 18.55
CA ASP A 264 -14.03 12.45 18.36
C ASP A 264 -13.35 11.59 17.29
N LEU A 265 -12.44 12.20 16.55
CA LEU A 265 -11.61 11.50 15.56
C LEU A 265 -10.16 11.49 16.01
N VAL A 266 -9.55 10.30 15.96
CA VAL A 266 -8.12 10.13 16.23
C VAL A 266 -7.33 11.05 15.30
N SER A 267 -6.34 11.76 15.82
CA SER A 267 -5.58 12.82 15.14
C SER A 267 -6.39 14.03 14.64
N GLY A 268 -7.67 14.15 15.05
CA GLY A 268 -8.56 15.29 14.78
C GLY A 268 -9.19 15.31 13.38
N GLY A 269 -9.06 14.27 12.56
CA GLY A 269 -9.68 14.21 11.22
C GLY A 269 -8.95 13.29 10.24
N THR A 270 -9.13 13.55 8.94
CA THR A 270 -8.50 12.74 7.88
C THR A 270 -8.03 13.60 6.71
N ASP A 271 -6.89 13.19 6.14
CA ASP A 271 -6.33 13.73 4.88
C ASP A 271 -6.42 12.67 3.74
N THR A 272 -6.98 11.49 4.04
CA THR A 272 -7.03 10.33 3.12
C THR A 272 -8.47 9.80 2.98
N HIS A 273 -8.60 8.53 2.62
CA HIS A 273 -9.89 7.81 2.48
C HIS A 273 -10.39 7.21 3.81
N LEU A 274 -9.56 7.14 4.83
CA LEU A 274 -9.89 6.49 6.10
C LEU A 274 -9.88 7.48 7.27
N MET A 275 -10.63 7.15 8.30
CA MET A 275 -10.62 7.83 9.59
C MET A 275 -10.77 6.83 10.72
N LEU A 276 -10.33 7.20 11.91
CA LEU A 276 -10.56 6.43 13.14
C LEU A 276 -11.44 7.26 14.08
N VAL A 277 -12.52 6.66 14.52
CA VAL A 277 -13.46 7.27 15.47
C VAL A 277 -13.07 6.85 16.89
N ASP A 278 -12.84 7.83 17.77
CA ASP A 278 -12.60 7.58 19.18
C ASP A 278 -13.94 7.39 19.91
N LEU A 279 -14.16 6.19 20.39
CA LEU A 279 -15.40 5.80 21.07
C LEU A 279 -15.35 5.98 22.60
N ARG A 280 -14.20 6.34 23.17
CA ARG A 280 -14.03 6.53 24.62
C ARG A 280 -14.97 7.58 25.20
N PRO A 281 -15.22 8.75 24.56
CA PRO A 281 -16.20 9.71 25.06
C PRO A 281 -17.63 9.19 25.12
N LYS A 282 -17.99 8.24 24.26
CA LYS A 282 -19.29 7.56 24.25
C LYS A 282 -19.32 6.33 25.16
N LYS A 283 -18.24 6.03 25.89
CA LYS A 283 -18.11 4.83 26.77
C LYS A 283 -18.44 3.52 26.03
N ALA A 284 -18.10 3.45 24.75
CA ALA A 284 -18.34 2.29 23.89
C ALA A 284 -17.02 1.67 23.45
N THR A 285 -17.03 0.35 23.18
CA THR A 285 -15.90 -0.36 22.60
C THR A 285 -16.11 -0.57 21.10
N GLY A 286 -15.03 -0.76 20.34
CA GLY A 286 -15.10 -1.09 18.92
C GLY A 286 -15.95 -2.33 18.65
N THR A 287 -15.86 -3.36 19.49
CA THR A 287 -16.64 -4.61 19.34
C THR A 287 -18.16 -4.37 19.52
N VAL A 288 -18.55 -3.55 20.49
CA VAL A 288 -19.98 -3.23 20.72
C VAL A 288 -20.53 -2.39 19.58
N THR A 289 -19.74 -1.39 19.15
CA THR A 289 -20.11 -0.49 18.07
C THR A 289 -20.22 -1.21 16.72
N GLU A 290 -19.24 -2.07 16.38
CA GLU A 290 -19.28 -2.89 15.16
C GLU A 290 -20.55 -3.75 15.11
N LYS A 291 -20.88 -4.43 16.20
CA LYS A 291 -22.12 -5.25 16.29
C LYS A 291 -23.39 -4.40 16.16
N ALA A 292 -23.40 -3.20 16.70
CA ALA A 292 -24.56 -2.30 16.59
C ALA A 292 -24.73 -1.79 15.17
N LEU A 293 -23.65 -1.35 14.52
CA LEU A 293 -23.63 -0.89 13.13
C LEU A 293 -24.02 -2.00 12.16
N LYS A 294 -23.56 -3.23 12.38
CA LYS A 294 -23.96 -4.39 11.58
C LYS A 294 -25.47 -4.62 11.57
N ARG A 295 -26.18 -4.40 12.72
CA ARG A 295 -27.65 -4.47 12.75
C ARG A 295 -28.32 -3.37 11.92
N ALA A 296 -27.63 -2.26 11.71
CA ALA A 296 -28.06 -1.17 10.82
C ALA A 296 -27.56 -1.34 9.37
N HIS A 297 -27.02 -2.51 9.01
CA HIS A 297 -26.43 -2.80 7.70
C HIS A 297 -25.25 -1.87 7.34
N ILE A 298 -24.45 -1.51 8.34
CA ILE A 298 -23.22 -0.75 8.18
C ILE A 298 -22.06 -1.67 8.60
N THR A 299 -21.17 -1.96 7.65
CA THR A 299 -19.95 -2.77 7.87
C THR A 299 -18.77 -1.85 8.09
N CYS A 300 -18.03 -2.03 9.18
CA CYS A 300 -16.82 -1.30 9.47
C CYS A 300 -15.78 -2.16 10.22
N ASN A 301 -14.54 -1.70 10.27
CA ASN A 301 -13.53 -2.31 11.13
C ASN A 301 -13.76 -1.95 12.61
N LYS A 302 -13.35 -2.86 13.47
CA LYS A 302 -13.09 -2.58 14.88
C LYS A 302 -11.59 -2.59 15.10
N ASN A 303 -11.06 -1.53 15.67
CA ASN A 303 -9.65 -1.40 16.04
C ASN A 303 -9.55 -1.17 17.55
N GLY A 304 -8.57 -1.77 18.20
CA GLY A 304 -8.24 -1.58 19.62
C GLY A 304 -8.98 -2.51 20.55
#